data_cab02a532aa2416e635501f07ceb2d51
#
_entry.id   cab02a532aa2416e635501f07ceb2d51
#
_cell.length_a   1.000
_cell.length_b   1.000
_cell.length_c   1.000
_cell.angle_alpha   90.00
_cell.angle_beta   90.00
_cell.angle_gamma   90.00
#
_symmetry.space_group_name_H-M   'P 1'
#
loop_
_entity.id
_entity.type
_entity.pdbx_description
1 polymer ?
#
loop_
_entity_poly.entity_id
_entity_poly.type
_entity_poly.pdbx_seq_one_letter_code
_entity_poly.pdbx_strand_id
1 'polypeptide(L)'
;MEVHMKKIVAINASPRTARNTGTLVRKAAEGAKSEGAEIRVFDLYKLEPFTGCISCFGCKLPEHKGVCVCRDGLTPVLEEIRSADGLILGSPNYLGDVSAGFRALYERLIFQSLTYQVEKMCCNERRIPVLFIMTSNAAEEFYPQIGYDKMLAGYKNNLNAMVGPTKIMVCGDTLQLSDYSKYNWTMFDPEAKKARHDAIFPTDCQKAFTLGVEMISNPWE
;
A
#
# COMPACT_ATOMS: atom_id res chain seq x y z
N MET A 1 3.55 22.90 25.10
CA MET A 1 4.09 21.97 24.06
C MET A 1 3.00 21.79 23.03
N GLU A 2 3.19 22.31 21.83
CA GLU A 2 2.29 21.95 20.71
C GLU A 2 2.43 20.45 20.48
N VAL A 3 1.33 19.72 20.60
CA VAL A 3 1.28 18.30 20.22
C VAL A 3 1.35 18.26 18.70
N HIS A 4 2.48 17.83 18.16
CA HIS A 4 2.61 17.63 16.71
C HIS A 4 1.61 16.56 16.24
N MET A 5 0.60 16.98 15.48
CA MET A 5 -0.41 16.09 14.91
C MET A 5 0.25 15.23 13.83
N LYS A 6 0.28 13.91 14.04
CA LYS A 6 0.86 12.97 13.07
C LYS A 6 0.07 13.00 11.76
N LYS A 7 0.77 12.96 10.64
CA LYS A 7 0.19 12.95 9.28
C LYS A 7 0.35 11.56 8.67
N ILE A 8 -0.76 10.95 8.30
CA ILE A 8 -0.77 9.63 7.62
C ILE A 8 -1.20 9.80 6.18
N VAL A 9 -0.41 9.26 5.27
CA VAL A 9 -0.74 9.16 3.86
C VAL A 9 -1.26 7.75 3.57
N ALA A 10 -2.49 7.65 3.06
CA ALA A 10 -3.14 6.40 2.72
C ALA A 10 -3.37 6.31 1.20
N ILE A 11 -2.87 5.24 0.59
CA ILE A 11 -2.85 5.08 -0.86
C ILE A 11 -3.59 3.82 -1.26
N ASN A 12 -4.65 4.00 -2.04
CA ASN A 12 -5.39 2.93 -2.67
C ASN A 12 -4.98 2.78 -4.14
N ALA A 13 -4.34 1.67 -4.47
CA ALA A 13 -3.93 1.33 -5.82
C ALA A 13 -4.88 0.33 -6.51
N SER A 14 -6.14 0.29 -6.09
CA SER A 14 -7.19 -0.45 -6.79
C SER A 14 -7.94 0.45 -7.75
N PRO A 15 -8.13 0.05 -9.03
CA PRO A 15 -9.00 0.78 -9.95
C PRO A 15 -10.46 0.79 -9.49
N ARG A 16 -10.87 -0.19 -8.70
CA ARG A 16 -12.19 -0.27 -8.08
C ARG A 16 -12.17 0.34 -6.68
N THR A 17 -12.17 1.67 -6.61
CA THR A 17 -11.83 2.45 -5.41
C THR A 17 -12.72 2.19 -4.18
N ALA A 18 -13.97 1.73 -4.38
CA ALA A 18 -14.93 1.41 -3.31
C ALA A 18 -15.05 -0.09 -3.01
N ARG A 19 -14.13 -0.93 -3.53
CA ARG A 19 -14.11 -2.38 -3.29
C ARG A 19 -13.07 -2.76 -2.22
N ASN A 20 -12.81 -4.05 -2.07
CA ASN A 20 -12.05 -4.64 -0.96
C ASN A 20 -10.81 -3.85 -0.55
N THR A 21 -9.85 -3.63 -1.46
CA THR A 21 -8.60 -2.90 -1.16
C THR A 21 -8.87 -1.48 -0.66
N GLY A 22 -9.70 -0.72 -1.40
CA GLY A 22 -10.03 0.66 -1.03
C GLY A 22 -10.77 0.76 0.30
N THR A 23 -11.64 -0.21 0.61
CA THR A 23 -12.32 -0.30 1.91
C THR A 23 -11.34 -0.53 3.03
N LEU A 24 -10.43 -1.50 2.91
CA LEU A 24 -9.43 -1.80 3.94
C LEU A 24 -8.44 -0.65 4.16
N VAL A 25 -7.99 0.01 3.09
CA VAL A 25 -7.14 1.21 3.20
C VAL A 25 -7.84 2.32 3.99
N ARG A 26 -9.12 2.56 3.71
CA ARG A 26 -9.90 3.57 4.44
C ARG A 26 -10.17 3.17 5.88
N LYS A 27 -10.40 1.89 6.16
CA LYS A 27 -10.54 1.39 7.53
C LYS A 27 -9.26 1.57 8.35
N ALA A 28 -8.11 1.30 7.78
CA ALA A 28 -6.83 1.59 8.44
C ALA A 28 -6.63 3.10 8.65
N ALA A 29 -6.98 3.93 7.67
CA ALA A 29 -6.94 5.38 7.81
C ALA A 29 -7.91 5.91 8.88
N GLU A 30 -9.12 5.34 8.98
CA GLU A 30 -10.09 5.64 10.06
C GLU A 30 -9.51 5.29 11.44
N GLY A 31 -8.81 4.15 11.58
CA GLY A 31 -8.12 3.78 12.81
C GLY A 31 -7.03 4.77 13.21
N ALA A 32 -6.18 5.19 12.27
CA ALA A 32 -5.17 6.21 12.53
C ALA A 32 -5.81 7.57 12.91
N LYS A 33 -6.92 7.94 12.26
CA LYS A 33 -7.66 9.17 12.55
C LYS A 33 -8.27 9.16 13.94
N SER A 34 -8.76 8.01 14.44
CA SER A 34 -9.33 7.91 15.79
C SER A 34 -8.30 8.19 16.89
N GLU A 35 -7.00 8.03 16.59
CA GLU A 35 -5.87 8.39 17.44
C GLU A 35 -5.36 9.84 17.20
N GLY A 36 -6.14 10.68 16.52
CA GLY A 36 -5.83 12.09 16.31
C GLY A 36 -4.90 12.40 15.13
N ALA A 37 -4.66 11.46 14.21
CA ALA A 37 -3.84 11.74 13.04
C ALA A 37 -4.61 12.51 11.94
N GLU A 38 -3.89 13.41 11.25
CA GLU A 38 -4.34 13.95 9.96
C GLU A 38 -4.21 12.89 8.87
N ILE A 39 -5.25 12.74 8.05
CA ILE A 39 -5.28 11.72 6.99
C ILE A 39 -5.32 12.37 5.62
N ARG A 40 -4.42 11.95 4.73
CA ARG A 40 -4.45 12.22 3.29
C ARG A 40 -4.67 10.92 2.53
N VAL A 41 -5.73 10.85 1.74
CA VAL A 41 -6.07 9.64 0.97
C VAL A 41 -5.90 9.90 -0.52
N PHE A 42 -5.20 9.00 -1.21
CA PHE A 42 -5.03 9.01 -2.66
C PHE A 42 -5.58 7.71 -3.29
N ASP A 43 -6.48 7.85 -4.25
CA ASP A 43 -6.88 6.78 -5.15
C ASP A 43 -6.05 6.90 -6.44
N LEU A 44 -5.03 6.07 -6.64
CA LEU A 44 -4.07 6.23 -7.74
C LEU A 44 -4.72 6.27 -9.13
N TYR A 45 -5.78 5.48 -9.32
CA TYR A 45 -6.49 5.44 -10.60
C TYR A 45 -7.45 6.62 -10.86
N LYS A 46 -7.50 7.60 -9.94
CA LYS A 46 -8.20 8.89 -10.12
C LYS A 46 -7.25 10.06 -10.34
N LEU A 47 -5.95 9.81 -10.29
CA LEU A 47 -4.94 10.84 -10.55
C LEU A 47 -4.81 11.11 -12.05
N GLU A 48 -4.22 12.26 -12.38
CA GLU A 48 -3.75 12.53 -13.74
C GLU A 48 -2.77 11.42 -14.19
N PRO A 49 -2.60 11.19 -15.49
CA PRO A 49 -1.72 10.17 -16.01
C PRO A 49 -0.33 10.21 -15.38
N PHE A 50 0.21 9.05 -15.09
CA PHE A 50 1.53 8.90 -14.47
C PHE A 50 2.25 7.64 -14.98
N THR A 51 3.55 7.59 -14.75
CA THR A 51 4.40 6.44 -15.10
C THR A 51 5.24 5.97 -13.91
N GLY A 52 5.81 4.78 -14.03
CA GLY A 52 6.84 4.25 -13.14
C GLY A 52 8.16 5.02 -13.25
N CYS A 53 9.21 4.48 -12.65
CA CYS A 53 10.54 5.07 -12.74
C CYS A 53 11.11 4.95 -14.17
N ILE A 54 11.44 6.07 -14.76
CA ILE A 54 12.06 6.13 -16.11
C ILE A 54 13.58 6.08 -16.08
N SER A 55 14.18 5.78 -14.95
CA SER A 55 15.65 5.70 -14.78
C SER A 55 16.42 6.96 -15.23
N CYS A 56 15.85 8.15 -15.05
CA CYS A 56 16.51 9.41 -15.43
C CYS A 56 17.62 9.83 -14.49
N PHE A 57 17.78 9.18 -13.33
CA PHE A 57 18.75 9.46 -12.28
C PHE A 57 18.69 10.88 -11.69
N GLY A 58 17.74 11.72 -12.03
CA GLY A 58 17.61 13.08 -11.50
C GLY A 58 17.56 13.13 -9.97
N CYS A 59 16.90 12.15 -9.32
CA CYS A 59 16.85 12.03 -7.87
C CYS A 59 18.20 11.65 -7.20
N LYS A 60 19.26 11.43 -7.98
CA LYS A 60 20.63 11.13 -7.51
C LYS A 60 21.53 12.35 -7.56
N LEU A 61 21.11 13.41 -8.26
CA LEU A 61 21.85 14.65 -8.31
C LEU A 61 21.84 15.33 -6.93
N PRO A 62 22.94 16.02 -6.53
CA PRO A 62 23.03 16.65 -5.23
C PRO A 62 21.86 17.58 -4.89
N GLU A 63 21.44 18.41 -5.88
CA GLU A 63 20.34 19.38 -5.75
C GLU A 63 18.95 18.74 -5.62
N HIS A 64 18.79 17.46 -5.99
CA HIS A 64 17.54 16.72 -5.96
C HIS A 64 17.62 15.44 -5.14
N LYS A 65 18.65 15.27 -4.32
CA LYS A 65 18.90 14.03 -3.58
C LYS A 65 17.66 13.53 -2.84
N GLY A 66 17.21 12.33 -3.20
CA GLY A 66 16.04 11.69 -2.59
C GLY A 66 14.69 12.23 -3.07
N VAL A 67 14.66 13.05 -4.13
CA VAL A 67 13.45 13.66 -4.69
C VAL A 67 13.28 13.27 -6.15
N CYS A 68 12.17 12.59 -6.49
CA CYS A 68 11.87 12.30 -7.88
C CYS A 68 11.60 13.58 -8.66
N VAL A 69 12.34 13.78 -9.77
CA VAL A 69 12.21 14.97 -10.63
C VAL A 69 11.18 14.81 -11.75
N CYS A 70 10.69 13.58 -11.99
CA CYS A 70 9.62 13.32 -12.95
C CYS A 70 8.32 13.96 -12.45
N ARG A 71 7.69 14.82 -13.26
CA ARG A 71 6.47 15.56 -12.92
C ARG A 71 5.27 14.98 -13.65
N ASP A 72 4.34 14.39 -12.90
CA ASP A 72 3.10 13.77 -13.38
C ASP A 72 2.12 13.57 -12.22
N GLY A 73 1.08 12.78 -12.40
CA GLY A 73 0.05 12.51 -11.38
C GLY A 73 0.59 11.94 -10.07
N LEU A 74 1.78 11.32 -10.03
CA LEU A 74 2.41 10.83 -8.79
C LEU A 74 3.19 11.93 -8.04
N THR A 75 3.45 13.07 -8.64
CA THR A 75 4.20 14.16 -7.98
C THR A 75 3.60 14.55 -6.63
N PRO A 76 2.31 14.91 -6.52
CA PRO A 76 1.72 15.31 -5.24
C PRO A 76 1.71 14.15 -4.22
N VAL A 77 1.58 12.90 -4.67
CA VAL A 77 1.62 11.73 -3.79
C VAL A 77 2.99 11.57 -3.15
N LEU A 78 4.07 11.65 -3.94
CA LEU A 78 5.44 11.52 -3.45
C LEU A 78 5.83 12.70 -2.54
N GLU A 79 5.35 13.90 -2.83
CA GLU A 79 5.55 15.09 -1.98
C GLU A 79 4.86 14.93 -0.63
N GLU A 80 3.63 14.44 -0.60
CA GLU A 80 2.89 14.15 0.65
C GLU A 80 3.58 13.06 1.48
N ILE A 81 4.06 11.97 0.86
CA ILE A 81 4.80 10.90 1.56
C ILE A 81 6.06 11.44 2.25
N ARG A 82 6.77 12.40 1.65
CA ARG A 82 7.98 12.98 2.24
C ARG A 82 7.74 13.69 3.57
N SER A 83 6.56 14.24 3.78
CA SER A 83 6.16 14.92 5.02
C SER A 83 5.33 14.04 5.96
N ALA A 84 5.02 12.80 5.58
CA ALA A 84 4.19 11.89 6.35
C ALA A 84 4.92 11.33 7.59
N ASP A 85 4.16 10.98 8.60
CA ASP A 85 4.60 10.27 9.82
C ASP A 85 4.22 8.79 9.80
N GLY A 86 3.48 8.35 8.76
CA GLY A 86 3.17 6.95 8.48
C GLY A 86 2.53 6.78 7.11
N LEU A 87 2.62 5.58 6.57
CA LEU A 87 2.20 5.26 5.21
C LEU A 87 1.34 4.00 5.18
N ILE A 88 0.10 4.13 4.67
CA ILE A 88 -0.79 3.01 4.40
C ILE A 88 -0.83 2.80 2.89
N LEU A 89 -0.46 1.61 2.43
CA LEU A 89 -0.43 1.22 1.03
C LEU A 89 -1.41 0.07 0.80
N GLY A 90 -2.27 0.16 -0.20
CA GLY A 90 -3.16 -0.93 -0.56
C GLY A 90 -3.10 -1.27 -2.04
N SER A 91 -2.93 -2.56 -2.37
CA SER A 91 -2.97 -3.07 -3.73
C SER A 91 -3.80 -4.34 -3.83
N PRO A 92 -4.61 -4.52 -4.88
CA PRO A 92 -5.07 -5.85 -5.25
C PRO A 92 -3.91 -6.64 -5.85
N ASN A 93 -3.96 -7.97 -5.69
CA ASN A 93 -3.10 -8.89 -6.43
C ASN A 93 -3.65 -9.06 -7.85
N TYR A 94 -2.82 -8.78 -8.83
CA TYR A 94 -3.11 -9.03 -10.23
C TYR A 94 -2.01 -9.91 -10.82
N LEU A 95 -2.41 -11.14 -11.21
CA LEU A 95 -1.52 -12.10 -11.86
C LEU A 95 -0.22 -12.40 -11.06
N GLY A 96 -0.34 -12.48 -9.75
CA GLY A 96 0.81 -12.81 -8.88
C GLY A 96 1.63 -11.63 -8.40
N ASP A 97 1.23 -10.39 -8.73
CA ASP A 97 1.91 -9.17 -8.30
C ASP A 97 0.91 -8.07 -7.93
N VAL A 98 1.41 -6.92 -7.52
CA VAL A 98 0.64 -5.71 -7.26
C VAL A 98 0.03 -5.14 -8.55
N SER A 99 -0.94 -4.23 -8.43
CA SER A 99 -1.46 -3.52 -9.59
C SER A 99 -0.39 -2.64 -10.25
N ALA A 100 -0.52 -2.39 -11.56
CA ALA A 100 0.41 -1.55 -12.33
C ALA A 100 0.56 -0.14 -11.71
N GLY A 101 -0.54 0.47 -11.23
CA GLY A 101 -0.48 1.77 -10.55
C GLY A 101 0.32 1.72 -9.25
N PHE A 102 0.18 0.64 -8.47
CA PHE A 102 1.02 0.45 -7.29
C PHE A 102 2.49 0.30 -7.67
N ARG A 103 2.78 -0.52 -8.68
CA ARG A 103 4.15 -0.78 -9.15
C ARG A 103 4.83 0.52 -9.58
N ALA A 104 4.14 1.38 -10.32
CA ALA A 104 4.65 2.68 -10.75
C ALA A 104 5.03 3.59 -9.55
N LEU A 105 4.14 3.70 -8.56
CA LEU A 105 4.44 4.43 -7.32
C LEU A 105 5.63 3.82 -6.58
N TYR A 106 5.61 2.49 -6.40
CA TYR A 106 6.62 1.76 -5.65
C TYR A 106 8.02 1.94 -6.25
N GLU A 107 8.16 1.82 -7.57
CA GLU A 107 9.44 2.02 -8.25
C GLU A 107 10.02 3.41 -7.95
N ARG A 108 9.20 4.45 -8.03
CA ARG A 108 9.63 5.82 -7.78
C ARG A 108 9.92 6.08 -6.30
N LEU A 109 9.09 5.54 -5.40
CA LEU A 109 9.27 5.66 -3.96
C LEU A 109 10.57 5.00 -3.48
N ILE A 110 10.84 3.79 -3.96
CA ILE A 110 12.04 3.03 -3.57
C ILE A 110 13.28 3.63 -4.25
N PHE A 111 13.21 3.85 -5.56
CA PHE A 111 14.38 4.29 -6.30
C PHE A 111 14.87 5.69 -5.88
N GLN A 112 13.97 6.65 -5.61
CA GLN A 112 14.40 7.97 -5.16
C GLN A 112 15.21 7.91 -3.87
N SER A 113 14.91 6.95 -2.98
CA SER A 113 15.56 6.80 -1.67
C SER A 113 16.89 6.04 -1.72
N LEU A 114 17.12 5.22 -2.75
CA LEU A 114 18.35 4.46 -2.94
C LEU A 114 19.53 5.37 -3.27
N THR A 115 20.69 5.22 -2.60
CA THR A 115 21.86 6.09 -2.79
C THR A 115 22.94 5.52 -3.69
N TYR A 116 23.06 4.21 -3.83
CA TYR A 116 24.22 3.48 -4.40
C TYR A 116 25.53 3.69 -3.61
N GLN A 117 25.45 4.16 -2.36
CA GLN A 117 26.61 4.27 -1.46
C GLN A 117 26.65 3.06 -0.53
N VAL A 118 27.83 2.43 -0.39
CA VAL A 118 27.99 1.22 0.43
C VAL A 118 27.68 1.50 1.91
N GLU A 119 28.14 2.62 2.43
CA GLU A 119 28.00 2.98 3.83
C GLU A 119 26.55 3.45 4.19
N LYS A 120 25.83 3.97 3.20
CA LYS A 120 24.48 4.52 3.41
C LYS A 120 23.57 4.23 2.21
N MET A 121 22.97 3.05 2.16
CA MET A 121 22.12 2.61 1.05
C MET A 121 20.84 3.44 0.86
N CYS A 122 20.35 4.12 1.89
CA CYS A 122 19.13 4.93 1.86
C CYS A 122 19.41 6.37 2.27
N CYS A 123 18.89 7.34 1.49
CA CYS A 123 19.00 8.76 1.84
C CYS A 123 17.89 9.25 2.78
N ASN A 124 16.84 8.48 2.99
CA ASN A 124 15.80 8.81 3.97
C ASN A 124 16.37 8.75 5.39
N GLU A 125 16.34 9.87 6.08
CA GLU A 125 16.72 9.95 7.49
C GLU A 125 15.52 9.66 8.41
N ARG A 126 14.31 10.00 7.95
CA ARG A 126 13.07 9.68 8.66
C ARG A 126 12.63 8.27 8.30
N ARG A 127 12.45 7.46 9.34
CA ARG A 127 11.91 6.10 9.25
C ARG A 127 10.47 6.15 9.73
N ILE A 128 9.51 5.91 8.84
CA ILE A 128 8.08 5.97 9.15
C ILE A 128 7.44 4.59 9.07
N PRO A 129 6.48 4.24 9.95
CA PRO A 129 5.78 2.97 9.87
C PRO A 129 5.01 2.84 8.56
N VAL A 130 5.05 1.65 7.96
CA VAL A 130 4.35 1.32 6.71
C VAL A 130 3.40 0.15 6.94
N LEU A 131 2.12 0.34 6.64
CA LEU A 131 1.15 -0.75 6.52
C LEU A 131 0.93 -1.06 5.04
N PHE A 132 1.30 -2.26 4.59
CA PHE A 132 0.99 -2.72 3.24
C PHE A 132 -0.14 -3.74 3.27
N ILE A 133 -1.28 -3.40 2.65
CA ILE A 133 -2.48 -4.21 2.55
C ILE A 133 -2.58 -4.83 1.16
N MET A 134 -2.58 -6.15 1.07
CA MET A 134 -2.78 -6.89 -0.17
C MET A 134 -4.13 -7.61 -0.13
N THR A 135 -4.93 -7.44 -1.18
CA THR A 135 -6.15 -8.24 -1.39
C THR A 135 -6.00 -9.16 -2.57
N SER A 136 -6.50 -10.39 -2.49
CA SER A 136 -6.44 -11.36 -3.59
C SER A 136 -7.71 -12.20 -3.71
N ASN A 137 -7.93 -12.77 -4.90
CA ASN A 137 -8.94 -13.79 -5.12
C ASN A 137 -8.47 -15.17 -4.62
N ALA A 138 -7.16 -15.42 -4.61
CA ALA A 138 -6.59 -16.64 -4.02
C ALA A 138 -6.70 -16.59 -2.51
N ALA A 139 -7.02 -17.74 -1.89
CA ALA A 139 -6.99 -17.89 -0.44
C ALA A 139 -5.54 -17.92 0.06
N GLU A 140 -5.32 -17.43 1.29
CA GLU A 140 -3.98 -17.25 1.87
C GLU A 140 -3.20 -18.57 2.03
N GLU A 141 -3.90 -19.68 2.23
CA GLU A 141 -3.32 -21.01 2.36
C GLU A 141 -2.56 -21.50 1.11
N PHE A 142 -2.90 -20.93 -0.06
CA PHE A 142 -2.23 -21.24 -1.32
C PHE A 142 -1.00 -20.36 -1.59
N TYR A 143 -0.76 -19.30 -0.82
CA TYR A 143 0.31 -18.34 -1.08
C TYR A 143 1.71 -18.96 -1.18
N PRO A 144 2.13 -19.90 -0.28
CA PRO A 144 3.43 -20.53 -0.40
C PRO A 144 3.60 -21.34 -1.69
N GLN A 145 2.51 -21.96 -2.17
CA GLN A 145 2.52 -22.82 -3.37
C GLN A 145 2.61 -22.00 -4.67
N ILE A 146 1.98 -20.81 -4.68
CA ILE A 146 1.92 -19.94 -5.85
C ILE A 146 2.91 -18.76 -5.79
N GLY A 147 3.75 -18.72 -4.75
CA GLY A 147 4.85 -17.77 -4.61
C GLY A 147 4.46 -16.36 -4.14
N TYR A 148 3.22 -16.15 -3.65
CA TYR A 148 2.77 -14.84 -3.19
C TYR A 148 3.43 -14.42 -1.88
N ASP A 149 3.79 -15.36 -1.02
CA ASP A 149 4.58 -15.15 0.19
C ASP A 149 5.96 -14.54 -0.12
N LYS A 150 6.64 -15.07 -1.14
CA LYS A 150 7.94 -14.56 -1.59
C LYS A 150 7.83 -13.17 -2.20
N MET A 151 6.80 -12.94 -3.01
CA MET A 151 6.51 -11.62 -3.58
C MET A 151 6.28 -10.60 -2.46
N LEU A 152 5.42 -10.90 -1.48
CA LEU A 152 5.15 -10.02 -0.34
C LEU A 152 6.40 -9.75 0.51
N ALA A 153 7.22 -10.79 0.74
CA ALA A 153 8.50 -10.62 1.45
C ALA A 153 9.43 -9.65 0.72
N GLY A 154 9.50 -9.71 -0.61
CA GLY A 154 10.29 -8.77 -1.43
C GLY A 154 9.82 -7.32 -1.25
N TYR A 155 8.51 -7.06 -1.33
CA TYR A 155 7.96 -5.72 -1.07
C TYR A 155 8.24 -5.25 0.35
N LYS A 156 8.00 -6.13 1.35
CA LYS A 156 8.27 -5.81 2.77
C LYS A 156 9.72 -5.42 3.00
N ASN A 157 10.65 -6.21 2.49
CA ASN A 157 12.09 -5.97 2.68
C ASN A 157 12.52 -4.63 2.10
N ASN A 158 12.08 -4.30 0.88
CA ASN A 158 12.44 -3.03 0.24
C ASN A 158 11.76 -1.83 0.92
N LEU A 159 10.48 -1.93 1.29
CA LEU A 159 9.79 -0.89 2.05
C LEU A 159 10.46 -0.69 3.41
N ASN A 160 10.79 -1.78 4.09
CA ASN A 160 11.49 -1.74 5.36
C ASN A 160 12.86 -1.07 5.24
N ALA A 161 13.62 -1.37 4.19
CA ALA A 161 14.95 -0.78 3.96
C ALA A 161 14.88 0.71 3.58
N MET A 162 13.93 1.13 2.75
CA MET A 162 13.92 2.45 2.10
C MET A 162 12.92 3.45 2.70
N VAL A 163 11.89 2.98 3.43
CA VAL A 163 10.85 3.84 4.02
C VAL A 163 10.81 3.70 5.53
N GLY A 164 10.59 2.50 6.04
CA GLY A 164 10.59 2.25 7.48
C GLY A 164 9.92 0.94 7.87
N PRO A 165 9.77 0.67 9.17
CA PRO A 165 9.22 -0.58 9.68
C PRO A 165 7.89 -0.93 8.99
N THR A 166 7.81 -2.13 8.40
CA THR A 166 6.71 -2.50 7.52
C THR A 166 5.96 -3.72 8.06
N LYS A 167 4.66 -3.55 8.29
CA LYS A 167 3.71 -4.65 8.49
C LYS A 167 2.94 -4.93 7.21
N ILE A 168 2.69 -6.23 6.95
CA ILE A 168 1.82 -6.67 5.86
C ILE A 168 0.51 -7.18 6.44
N MET A 169 -0.59 -6.72 5.86
CA MET A 169 -1.91 -7.31 6.04
C MET A 169 -2.35 -7.96 4.73
N VAL A 170 -2.69 -9.22 4.79
CA VAL A 170 -3.29 -9.95 3.67
C VAL A 170 -4.79 -10.12 3.92
N CYS A 171 -5.57 -10.01 2.86
CA CYS A 171 -6.97 -10.37 2.80
C CYS A 171 -7.18 -11.21 1.54
N GLY A 172 -7.08 -12.53 1.69
CA GLY A 172 -7.24 -13.51 0.61
C GLY A 172 -8.70 -13.88 0.38
N ASP A 173 -8.95 -14.65 -0.65
CA ASP A 173 -10.29 -15.20 -1.02
C ASP A 173 -11.40 -14.13 -1.06
N THR A 174 -11.09 -12.94 -1.59
CA THR A 174 -12.02 -11.80 -1.59
C THR A 174 -13.11 -11.92 -2.63
N LEU A 175 -14.29 -11.38 -2.33
CA LEU A 175 -15.41 -11.27 -3.27
C LEU A 175 -15.06 -10.27 -4.39
N GLN A 176 -14.90 -10.76 -5.64
CA GLN A 176 -14.51 -9.92 -6.77
C GLN A 176 -15.68 -9.15 -7.37
N LEU A 177 -16.85 -9.78 -7.46
CA LEU A 177 -18.05 -9.28 -8.12
C LEU A 177 -19.25 -9.38 -7.21
N SER A 178 -20.23 -8.53 -7.42
CA SER A 178 -21.55 -8.62 -6.76
C SER A 178 -22.48 -9.63 -7.45
N ASP A 179 -22.21 -9.92 -8.74
CA ASP A 179 -23.01 -10.83 -9.56
C ASP A 179 -22.07 -11.59 -10.51
N TYR A 180 -21.91 -12.88 -10.27
CA TYR A 180 -21.09 -13.78 -11.06
C TYR A 180 -21.87 -14.43 -12.22
N SER A 181 -23.20 -14.38 -12.22
CA SER A 181 -24.03 -15.04 -13.24
C SER A 181 -23.79 -14.53 -14.67
N LYS A 182 -23.21 -13.32 -14.78
CA LYS A 182 -22.84 -12.69 -16.07
C LYS A 182 -21.63 -13.31 -16.74
N TYR A 183 -20.92 -14.20 -16.04
CA TYR A 183 -19.63 -14.74 -16.49
C TYR A 183 -19.66 -16.27 -16.45
N ASN A 184 -19.11 -16.91 -17.45
CA ASN A 184 -18.96 -18.37 -17.47
C ASN A 184 -17.70 -18.79 -16.67
N TRP A 185 -17.69 -18.51 -15.38
CA TRP A 185 -16.58 -18.84 -14.49
C TRP A 185 -16.92 -20.10 -13.69
N THR A 186 -16.04 -21.09 -13.76
CA THR A 186 -16.19 -22.39 -13.10
C THR A 186 -15.09 -22.67 -12.06
N MET A 187 -14.13 -21.75 -11.92
CA MET A 187 -12.96 -21.94 -11.04
C MET A 187 -13.32 -21.81 -9.55
N PHE A 188 -14.38 -21.10 -9.22
CA PHE A 188 -14.81 -20.86 -7.82
C PHE A 188 -16.31 -20.86 -7.69
N ASP A 189 -16.78 -21.19 -6.49
CA ASP A 189 -18.19 -21.14 -6.13
C ASP A 189 -18.56 -19.70 -5.71
N PRO A 190 -19.45 -19.00 -6.43
CA PRO A 190 -19.92 -17.67 -6.11
C PRO A 190 -20.62 -17.54 -4.76
N GLU A 191 -21.40 -18.56 -4.37
CA GLU A 191 -22.12 -18.55 -3.09
C GLU A 191 -21.15 -18.70 -1.92
N ALA A 192 -20.14 -19.57 -2.05
CA ALA A 192 -19.07 -19.70 -1.06
C ALA A 192 -18.27 -18.39 -0.92
N LYS A 193 -17.94 -17.73 -2.04
CA LYS A 193 -17.30 -16.41 -2.03
C LYS A 193 -18.11 -15.35 -1.29
N LYS A 194 -19.42 -15.32 -1.54
CA LYS A 194 -20.33 -14.40 -0.87
C LYS A 194 -20.43 -14.69 0.61
N ALA A 195 -20.63 -15.95 0.98
CA ALA A 195 -20.72 -16.38 2.38
C ALA A 195 -19.44 -16.01 3.16
N ARG A 196 -18.26 -16.26 2.57
CA ARG A 196 -16.97 -15.83 3.16
C ARG A 196 -16.90 -14.32 3.31
N HIS A 197 -17.29 -13.56 2.28
CA HIS A 197 -17.28 -12.11 2.35
C HIS A 197 -18.14 -11.60 3.50
N ASP A 198 -19.38 -12.11 3.62
CA ASP A 198 -20.34 -11.67 4.62
C ASP A 198 -19.87 -12.03 6.05
N ALA A 199 -19.21 -13.19 6.22
CA ALA A 199 -18.74 -13.68 7.51
C ALA A 199 -17.37 -13.10 7.93
N ILE A 200 -16.42 -12.96 7.02
CA ILE A 200 -14.99 -12.72 7.35
C ILE A 200 -14.55 -11.28 7.02
N PHE A 201 -15.04 -10.67 5.94
CA PHE A 201 -14.60 -9.34 5.54
C PHE A 201 -14.84 -8.24 6.59
N PRO A 202 -15.91 -8.28 7.42
CA PRO A 202 -16.02 -7.37 8.56
C PRO A 202 -14.88 -7.50 9.57
N THR A 203 -14.39 -8.71 9.82
CA THR A 203 -13.22 -8.96 10.68
C THR A 203 -11.93 -8.42 10.03
N ASP A 204 -11.78 -8.59 8.72
CA ASP A 204 -10.66 -7.98 7.98
C ASP A 204 -10.70 -6.45 8.09
N CYS A 205 -11.88 -5.84 8.00
CA CYS A 205 -12.06 -4.40 8.19
C CYS A 205 -11.66 -3.96 9.62
N GLN A 206 -12.05 -4.73 10.64
CA GLN A 206 -11.66 -4.44 12.03
C GLN A 206 -10.15 -4.59 12.23
N LYS A 207 -9.52 -5.62 11.65
CA LYS A 207 -8.07 -5.80 11.66
C LYS A 207 -7.34 -4.62 11.01
N ALA A 208 -7.82 -4.16 9.85
CA ALA A 208 -7.27 -2.97 9.19
C ALA A 208 -7.37 -1.73 10.09
N PHE A 209 -8.53 -1.50 10.70
CA PHE A 209 -8.74 -0.40 11.65
C PHE A 209 -7.75 -0.47 12.82
N THR A 210 -7.63 -1.64 13.47
CA THR A 210 -6.70 -1.85 14.59
C THR A 210 -5.25 -1.58 14.21
N LEU A 211 -4.81 -2.02 13.02
CA LEU A 211 -3.46 -1.73 12.51
C LEU A 211 -3.24 -0.23 12.28
N GLY A 212 -4.27 0.50 11.89
CA GLY A 212 -4.23 1.96 11.80
C GLY A 212 -4.07 2.63 13.17
N VAL A 213 -4.79 2.16 14.19
CA VAL A 213 -4.63 2.61 15.59
C VAL A 213 -3.21 2.35 16.07
N GLU A 214 -2.70 1.11 15.92
CA GLU A 214 -1.36 0.73 16.33
C GLU A 214 -0.27 1.60 15.69
N MET A 215 -0.43 1.98 14.43
CA MET A 215 0.53 2.84 13.71
C MET A 215 0.79 4.17 14.43
N ILE A 216 -0.21 4.67 15.17
CA ILE A 216 -0.13 5.94 15.90
C ILE A 216 0.26 5.72 17.37
N SER A 217 -0.45 4.83 18.07
CA SER A 217 -0.32 4.63 19.52
C SER A 217 0.88 3.76 19.90
N ASN A 218 1.29 2.84 19.05
CA ASN A 218 2.43 1.94 19.27
C ASN A 218 3.20 1.73 17.95
N PRO A 219 3.96 2.77 17.50
CA PRO A 219 4.66 2.68 16.22
C PRO A 219 5.58 1.46 16.18
N TRP A 220 5.57 0.78 15.06
CA TRP A 220 6.39 -0.42 14.86
C TRP A 220 7.88 -0.06 14.77
N GLU A 221 8.72 -0.89 15.39
CA GLU A 221 10.18 -0.80 15.31
C GLU A 221 10.75 -1.62 14.13
#